data_41666e70343acf2529f9c0fdaf68b015
#
_entry.id   41666e70343acf2529f9c0fdaf68b015
#
_cell.length_a   1.000
_cell.length_b   1.000
_cell.length_c   1.000
_cell.angle_alpha   90.00
_cell.angle_beta   90.00
_cell.angle_gamma   90.00
#
_symmetry.space_group_name_H-M   'P 1'
#
loop_
_entity.id
_entity.type
_entity.pdbx_description
1 polymer ?
#
loop_
_entity_poly.entity_id
_entity_poly.type
_entity_poly.pdbx_seq_one_letter_code
_entity_poly.pdbx_strand_id
1 'polypeptide(L)'
;MSTTSATTPPAATVEQPSVALQPMARETTSHRALALLAQHRLVTTPQMHQMLTPGGARSRTAKILNQLYKDDLIAFTLAPGSARLKAWFLTRRGVRVTAGWPELRGHTVLAPESGMDASLRSAHTLASVRTHLAFLTDARARGDEYGPLDWVPEVAHRLPDTGGEDKLIADAVMHYTTSSPRLQYRAFVEVDRATMSSERLARKLISYARFHDYVPQQPGRRGTVADQAAMLAWHRFYPRFPRVLFILTNASTTTLSHRIEDLRAMTAGHHLVARLANKVPLGAAVLEDLEEHGASAPVWTPLSGPGDRCAWTEL
;
A
#
# COMPACT_ATOMS: atom_id res chain seq x y z
N MET A 1 69.65 -39.99 -3.25
CA MET A 1 68.66 -39.15 -2.58
C MET A 1 67.78 -38.53 -3.67
N SER A 2 66.67 -39.18 -3.96
CA SER A 2 65.77 -38.77 -5.06
C SER A 2 64.54 -38.11 -4.44
N THR A 3 64.31 -36.84 -4.76
CA THR A 3 63.11 -36.07 -4.34
C THR A 3 62.03 -36.21 -5.39
N THR A 4 60.95 -36.88 -5.00
CA THR A 4 59.75 -37.09 -5.86
C THR A 4 58.85 -35.86 -5.67
N SER A 5 58.67 -35.06 -6.72
CA SER A 5 57.70 -33.96 -6.79
C SER A 5 56.30 -34.51 -7.05
N ALA A 6 55.37 -34.26 -6.12
CA ALA A 6 53.98 -34.58 -6.27
C ALA A 6 53.27 -33.50 -7.08
N THR A 7 52.72 -33.85 -8.25
CA THR A 7 51.91 -32.97 -9.11
C THR A 7 50.47 -33.03 -8.64
N THR A 8 49.93 -31.87 -8.22
CA THR A 8 48.50 -31.70 -7.87
C THR A 8 47.66 -31.59 -9.16
N PRO A 9 46.55 -32.32 -9.30
CA PRO A 9 45.67 -32.20 -10.47
C PRO A 9 44.86 -30.89 -10.44
N PRO A 10 44.50 -30.32 -11.60
CA PRO A 10 43.75 -29.08 -11.68
C PRO A 10 42.29 -29.30 -11.21
N ALA A 11 41.79 -28.32 -10.46
CA ALA A 11 40.43 -28.29 -9.99
C ALA A 11 39.45 -28.23 -11.19
N ALA A 12 38.52 -29.15 -11.21
CA ALA A 12 37.42 -29.18 -12.19
C ALA A 12 36.48 -27.99 -11.92
N THR A 13 36.42 -27.09 -12.88
CA THR A 13 35.44 -25.98 -12.92
C THR A 13 34.05 -26.59 -13.17
N VAL A 14 33.21 -26.62 -12.15
CA VAL A 14 31.80 -26.98 -12.30
C VAL A 14 31.10 -25.80 -12.97
N GLU A 15 30.86 -25.90 -14.28
CA GLU A 15 29.92 -25.01 -14.98
C GLU A 15 28.52 -25.21 -14.41
N GLN A 16 28.02 -24.22 -13.67
CA GLN A 16 26.63 -24.16 -13.32
C GLN A 16 25.80 -23.89 -14.59
N PRO A 17 24.76 -24.66 -14.89
CA PRO A 17 23.91 -24.38 -16.03
C PRO A 17 23.21 -23.04 -15.80
N SER A 18 23.52 -22.07 -16.65
CA SER A 18 22.80 -20.81 -16.79
C SER A 18 21.35 -21.17 -17.16
N VAL A 19 20.45 -21.10 -16.18
CA VAL A 19 19.01 -21.16 -16.44
C VAL A 19 18.67 -19.86 -17.18
N ALA A 20 18.63 -19.95 -18.51
CA ALA A 20 18.10 -18.90 -19.36
C ALA A 20 16.66 -18.64 -18.90
N LEU A 21 16.44 -17.48 -18.25
CA LEU A 21 15.10 -16.99 -17.94
C LEU A 21 14.35 -16.90 -19.27
N GLN A 22 13.43 -17.83 -19.50
CA GLN A 22 12.51 -17.73 -20.63
C GLN A 22 11.83 -16.37 -20.57
N PRO A 23 11.73 -15.62 -21.68
CA PRO A 23 11.02 -14.35 -21.69
C PRO A 23 9.57 -14.64 -21.23
N MET A 24 9.18 -14.11 -20.09
CA MET A 24 7.82 -14.24 -19.55
C MET A 24 6.85 -13.81 -20.65
N ALA A 25 5.93 -14.70 -21.00
CA ALA A 25 4.88 -14.39 -21.96
C ALA A 25 4.26 -13.06 -21.56
N ARG A 26 4.14 -12.11 -22.51
CA ARG A 26 3.56 -10.80 -22.26
C ARG A 26 2.22 -10.98 -21.58
N GLU A 27 2.13 -10.57 -20.33
CA GLU A 27 0.90 -10.63 -19.55
C GLU A 27 -0.23 -9.96 -20.33
N THR A 28 -1.30 -10.69 -20.53
CA THR A 28 -2.46 -10.15 -21.24
C THR A 28 -3.14 -9.08 -20.40
N THR A 29 -3.84 -8.15 -21.02
CA THR A 29 -4.62 -7.13 -20.31
C THR A 29 -5.68 -7.76 -19.39
N SER A 30 -6.21 -8.93 -19.78
CA SER A 30 -7.14 -9.73 -18.94
C SER A 30 -6.47 -10.26 -17.69
N HIS A 31 -5.25 -10.78 -17.80
CA HIS A 31 -4.46 -11.23 -16.64
C HIS A 31 -4.20 -10.06 -15.69
N ARG A 32 -3.72 -8.94 -16.20
CA ARG A 32 -3.50 -7.73 -15.39
C ARG A 32 -4.78 -7.22 -14.72
N ALA A 33 -5.93 -7.28 -15.40
CA ALA A 33 -7.22 -6.90 -14.82
C ALA A 33 -7.60 -7.81 -13.63
N LEU A 34 -7.39 -9.12 -13.75
CA LEU A 34 -7.64 -10.06 -12.67
C LEU A 34 -6.66 -9.84 -11.48
N ALA A 35 -5.38 -9.61 -11.74
CA ALA A 35 -4.39 -9.30 -10.70
C ALA A 35 -4.77 -8.04 -9.92
N LEU A 36 -5.20 -6.99 -10.62
CA LEU A 36 -5.68 -5.75 -9.99
C LEU A 36 -6.93 -5.95 -9.14
N LEU A 37 -7.88 -6.77 -9.60
CA LEU A 37 -9.07 -7.10 -8.79
C LEU A 37 -8.72 -7.97 -7.58
N ALA A 38 -7.76 -8.88 -7.72
CA ALA A 38 -7.24 -9.66 -6.60
C ALA A 38 -6.62 -8.78 -5.53
N GLN A 39 -5.86 -7.75 -5.94
CA GLN A 39 -5.19 -6.84 -5.03
C GLN A 39 -6.13 -5.82 -4.41
N HIS A 40 -6.89 -5.10 -5.23
CA HIS A 40 -7.73 -3.98 -4.77
C HIS A 40 -9.12 -4.39 -4.32
N ARG A 41 -9.49 -5.65 -4.53
CA ARG A 41 -10.80 -6.26 -4.18
C ARG A 41 -12.00 -5.68 -4.94
N LEU A 42 -12.04 -4.37 -5.15
CA LEU A 42 -13.13 -3.68 -5.84
C LEU A 42 -12.60 -2.50 -6.65
N VAL A 43 -12.89 -2.46 -7.95
CA VAL A 43 -12.42 -1.40 -8.87
C VAL A 43 -13.52 -1.04 -9.84
N THR A 44 -13.79 0.25 -10.06
CA THR A 44 -14.75 0.69 -11.08
C THR A 44 -14.16 0.59 -12.49
N THR A 45 -15.03 0.58 -13.52
CA THR A 45 -14.56 0.56 -14.91
C THR A 45 -13.62 1.72 -15.26
N PRO A 46 -13.89 2.99 -14.88
CA PRO A 46 -12.94 4.09 -15.11
C PRO A 46 -11.61 3.90 -14.38
N GLN A 47 -11.63 3.48 -13.11
CA GLN A 47 -10.41 3.22 -12.34
C GLN A 47 -9.57 2.11 -12.97
N MET A 48 -10.19 1.00 -13.37
CA MET A 48 -9.52 -0.09 -14.08
C MET A 48 -8.87 0.40 -15.38
N HIS A 49 -9.58 1.25 -16.14
CA HIS A 49 -9.05 1.84 -17.36
C HIS A 49 -7.80 2.70 -17.09
N GLN A 50 -7.85 3.56 -16.09
CA GLN A 50 -6.70 4.40 -15.71
C GLN A 50 -5.49 3.57 -15.24
N MET A 51 -5.71 2.45 -14.54
CA MET A 51 -4.63 1.56 -14.13
C MET A 51 -4.00 0.83 -15.31
N LEU A 52 -4.81 0.25 -16.19
CA LEU A 52 -4.35 -0.64 -17.26
C LEU A 52 -3.89 0.08 -18.52
N THR A 53 -4.69 1.01 -19.02
CA THR A 53 -4.54 1.58 -20.38
C THR A 53 -5.01 3.04 -20.43
N PRO A 54 -4.41 3.98 -19.67
CA PRO A 54 -4.90 5.36 -19.59
C PRO A 54 -4.94 6.08 -20.94
N GLY A 55 -4.01 5.78 -21.86
CA GLY A 55 -3.97 6.35 -23.21
C GLY A 55 -4.84 5.62 -24.24
N GLY A 56 -5.52 4.55 -23.85
CA GLY A 56 -6.34 3.75 -24.76
C GLY A 56 -7.82 4.13 -24.78
N ALA A 57 -8.62 3.45 -25.59
CA ALA A 57 -10.06 3.62 -25.60
C ALA A 57 -10.71 2.90 -24.41
N ARG A 58 -11.55 3.59 -23.62
CA ARG A 58 -12.32 3.01 -22.48
C ARG A 58 -13.16 1.80 -22.90
N SER A 59 -13.68 1.80 -24.15
CA SER A 59 -14.46 0.69 -24.69
C SER A 59 -13.68 -0.63 -24.70
N ARG A 60 -12.35 -0.61 -24.87
CA ARG A 60 -11.50 -1.81 -24.84
C ARG A 60 -11.47 -2.40 -23.43
N THR A 61 -11.28 -1.57 -22.41
CA THR A 61 -11.33 -2.02 -20.99
C THR A 61 -12.72 -2.59 -20.66
N ALA A 62 -13.79 -1.90 -21.07
CA ALA A 62 -15.15 -2.40 -20.86
C ALA A 62 -15.40 -3.76 -21.54
N LYS A 63 -14.88 -3.97 -22.77
CA LYS A 63 -14.97 -5.27 -23.47
C LYS A 63 -14.25 -6.38 -22.71
N ILE A 64 -13.05 -6.11 -22.18
CA ILE A 64 -12.28 -7.06 -21.39
C ILE A 64 -13.06 -7.44 -20.12
N LEU A 65 -13.54 -6.46 -19.36
CA LEU A 65 -14.32 -6.71 -18.13
C LEU A 65 -15.61 -7.49 -18.44
N ASN A 66 -16.32 -7.17 -19.51
CA ASN A 66 -17.51 -7.92 -19.92
C ASN A 66 -17.18 -9.36 -20.35
N GLN A 67 -16.01 -9.61 -20.95
CA GLN A 67 -15.59 -10.97 -21.27
C GLN A 67 -15.26 -11.77 -20.00
N LEU A 68 -14.48 -11.19 -19.07
CA LEU A 68 -14.18 -11.82 -17.79
C LEU A 68 -15.45 -12.11 -16.96
N TYR A 69 -16.46 -11.26 -17.08
CA TYR A 69 -17.78 -11.47 -16.45
C TYR A 69 -18.52 -12.67 -17.08
N LYS A 70 -18.54 -12.77 -18.42
CA LYS A 70 -19.12 -13.92 -19.11
C LYS A 70 -18.41 -15.25 -18.77
N ASP A 71 -17.12 -15.19 -18.52
CA ASP A 71 -16.28 -16.32 -18.13
C ASP A 71 -16.42 -16.68 -16.64
N ASP A 72 -17.34 -16.01 -15.90
CA ASP A 72 -17.58 -16.16 -14.47
C ASP A 72 -16.33 -15.96 -13.58
N LEU A 73 -15.39 -15.13 -14.04
CA LEU A 73 -14.19 -14.81 -13.28
C LEU A 73 -14.37 -13.58 -12.40
N ILE A 74 -15.22 -12.65 -12.83
CA ILE A 74 -15.55 -11.42 -12.09
C ILE A 74 -17.06 -11.22 -12.01
N ALA A 75 -17.48 -10.48 -11.01
CA ALA A 75 -18.86 -9.97 -10.86
C ALA A 75 -18.83 -8.48 -10.60
N PHE A 76 -19.98 -7.83 -10.51
CA PHE A 76 -20.04 -6.42 -10.20
C PHE A 76 -21.19 -6.11 -9.22
N THR A 77 -21.01 -5.01 -8.50
CA THR A 77 -22.06 -4.27 -7.81
C THR A 77 -22.11 -2.85 -8.36
N LEU A 78 -23.13 -2.08 -8.00
CA LEU A 78 -23.15 -0.66 -8.33
C LEU A 78 -22.31 0.12 -7.31
N ALA A 79 -21.53 1.08 -7.78
CA ALA A 79 -20.77 1.96 -6.90
C ALA A 79 -21.72 2.84 -6.06
N PRO A 80 -21.38 3.13 -4.81
CA PRO A 80 -22.19 4.00 -3.95
C PRO A 80 -22.51 5.34 -4.60
N GLY A 81 -23.77 5.75 -4.52
CA GLY A 81 -24.24 7.00 -5.11
C GLY A 81 -24.39 7.00 -6.63
N SER A 82 -24.24 5.85 -7.30
CA SER A 82 -24.37 5.75 -8.75
C SER A 82 -25.27 4.58 -9.19
N ALA A 83 -26.30 4.87 -9.97
CA ALA A 83 -27.18 3.85 -10.55
C ALA A 83 -26.59 3.13 -11.80
N ARG A 84 -25.43 3.57 -12.29
CA ARG A 84 -24.86 3.07 -13.56
C ARG A 84 -23.40 2.64 -13.48
N LEU A 85 -22.66 3.10 -12.47
CA LEU A 85 -21.25 2.83 -12.35
C LEU A 85 -21.00 1.46 -11.75
N LYS A 86 -20.49 0.54 -12.56
CA LYS A 86 -20.13 -0.81 -12.12
C LYS A 86 -18.81 -0.77 -11.36
N ALA A 87 -18.80 -1.40 -10.18
CA ALA A 87 -17.63 -1.73 -9.39
C ALA A 87 -17.44 -3.26 -9.43
N TRP A 88 -16.31 -3.69 -9.98
CA TRP A 88 -15.98 -5.07 -10.30
C TRP A 88 -15.18 -5.72 -9.18
N PHE A 89 -15.39 -7.01 -8.95
CA PHE A 89 -14.66 -7.83 -7.99
C PHE A 89 -14.55 -9.28 -8.48
N LEU A 90 -13.63 -10.05 -7.91
CA LEU A 90 -13.45 -11.44 -8.27
C LEU A 90 -14.58 -12.31 -7.74
N THR A 91 -15.04 -13.27 -8.55
CA THR A 91 -15.87 -14.40 -8.08
C THR A 91 -15.01 -15.41 -7.33
N ARG A 92 -15.63 -16.41 -6.68
CA ARG A 92 -14.90 -17.55 -6.11
C ARG A 92 -14.04 -18.28 -7.15
N ARG A 93 -14.49 -18.33 -8.41
CA ARG A 93 -13.73 -18.91 -9.52
C ARG A 93 -12.53 -18.02 -9.86
N GLY A 94 -12.74 -16.69 -9.96
CA GLY A 94 -11.66 -15.73 -10.18
C GLY A 94 -10.57 -15.81 -9.11
N VAL A 95 -10.95 -15.92 -7.83
CA VAL A 95 -10.00 -16.10 -6.72
C VAL A 95 -9.18 -17.39 -6.90
N ARG A 96 -9.82 -18.52 -7.27
CA ARG A 96 -9.07 -19.77 -7.52
C ARG A 96 -8.09 -19.64 -8.68
N VAL A 97 -8.46 -18.92 -9.75
CA VAL A 97 -7.58 -18.69 -10.90
C VAL A 97 -6.38 -17.82 -10.54
N THR A 98 -6.57 -16.80 -9.73
CA THR A 98 -5.50 -15.87 -9.32
C THR A 98 -4.68 -16.38 -8.13
N ALA A 99 -5.15 -17.43 -7.45
CA ALA A 99 -4.44 -18.01 -6.31
C ALA A 99 -3.06 -18.54 -6.74
N GLY A 100 -2.02 -18.10 -6.05
CA GLY A 100 -0.65 -18.54 -6.32
C GLY A 100 0.05 -17.80 -7.46
N TRP A 101 -0.55 -16.77 -8.06
CA TRP A 101 0.15 -15.93 -9.02
C TRP A 101 1.35 -15.24 -8.36
N PRO A 102 2.53 -15.23 -9.00
CA PRO A 102 3.76 -14.71 -8.40
C PRO A 102 3.66 -13.25 -7.97
N GLU A 103 2.98 -12.42 -8.76
CA GLU A 103 2.78 -10.98 -8.51
C GLU A 103 1.86 -10.70 -7.32
N LEU A 104 1.06 -11.69 -6.89
CA LEU A 104 0.16 -11.61 -5.75
C LEU A 104 0.72 -12.28 -4.49
N ARG A 105 2.00 -12.65 -4.48
CA ARG A 105 2.63 -13.27 -3.30
C ARG A 105 2.55 -12.34 -2.08
N GLY A 106 2.12 -12.90 -0.96
CA GLY A 106 1.94 -12.15 0.28
C GLY A 106 0.61 -11.40 0.38
N HIS A 107 -0.23 -11.45 -0.65
CA HIS A 107 -1.57 -10.90 -0.63
C HIS A 107 -2.61 -11.97 -0.33
N THR A 108 -3.52 -11.67 0.58
CA THR A 108 -4.68 -12.54 0.80
C THR A 108 -5.77 -12.16 -0.20
N VAL A 109 -5.91 -12.96 -1.24
CA VAL A 109 -6.97 -12.78 -2.23
C VAL A 109 -8.29 -13.33 -1.65
N LEU A 110 -9.28 -12.47 -1.50
CA LEU A 110 -10.59 -12.80 -0.97
C LEU A 110 -11.68 -12.45 -1.98
N ALA A 111 -12.63 -13.37 -2.17
CA ALA A 111 -13.90 -13.02 -2.80
C ALA A 111 -14.87 -12.50 -1.73
N PRO A 112 -15.69 -11.48 -2.00
CA PRO A 112 -16.82 -11.16 -1.16
C PRO A 112 -17.74 -12.39 -1.07
N GLU A 113 -18.28 -12.65 0.13
CA GLU A 113 -19.24 -13.77 0.31
C GLU A 113 -20.54 -13.50 -0.44
N SER A 114 -20.90 -12.22 -0.58
CA SER A 114 -22.06 -11.75 -1.33
C SER A 114 -21.81 -10.40 -1.99
N GLY A 115 -22.66 -10.03 -2.97
CA GLY A 115 -22.66 -8.67 -3.53
C GLY A 115 -22.99 -7.58 -2.49
N MET A 116 -23.72 -7.93 -1.43
CA MET A 116 -24.02 -7.03 -0.31
C MET A 116 -22.76 -6.73 0.51
N ASP A 117 -21.90 -7.72 0.80
CA ASP A 117 -20.64 -7.50 1.50
C ASP A 117 -19.70 -6.62 0.68
N ALA A 118 -19.66 -6.85 -0.64
CA ALA A 118 -18.95 -5.98 -1.57
C ALA A 118 -19.48 -4.53 -1.50
N SER A 119 -20.79 -4.35 -1.39
CA SER A 119 -21.44 -3.03 -1.32
C SER A 119 -21.12 -2.30 0.00
N LEU A 120 -21.21 -2.96 1.14
CA LEU A 120 -20.99 -2.35 2.47
C LEU A 120 -19.57 -1.75 2.64
N ARG A 121 -18.56 -2.39 2.07
CA ARG A 121 -17.16 -1.93 2.12
C ARG A 121 -16.74 -1.07 0.93
N SER A 122 -17.61 -0.98 -0.09
CA SER A 122 -17.26 -0.42 -1.39
C SER A 122 -16.77 1.03 -1.32
N ALA A 123 -17.44 1.86 -0.51
CA ALA A 123 -17.12 3.27 -0.48
C ALA A 123 -15.71 3.57 0.05
N HIS A 124 -15.24 2.86 1.07
CA HIS A 124 -13.87 2.99 1.59
C HIS A 124 -12.86 2.39 0.61
N THR A 125 -13.11 1.19 0.10
CA THR A 125 -12.24 0.54 -0.89
C THR A 125 -12.06 1.42 -2.13
N LEU A 126 -13.15 2.01 -2.65
CA LEU A 126 -13.09 2.88 -3.82
C LEU A 126 -12.35 4.21 -3.53
N ALA A 127 -12.43 4.74 -2.31
CA ALA A 127 -11.63 5.89 -1.90
C ALA A 127 -10.14 5.53 -1.81
N SER A 128 -9.81 4.36 -1.28
CA SER A 128 -8.45 3.82 -1.27
C SER A 128 -7.89 3.65 -2.68
N VAL A 129 -8.70 3.14 -3.62
CA VAL A 129 -8.30 3.04 -5.05
C VAL A 129 -8.15 4.40 -5.71
N ARG A 130 -8.98 5.42 -5.37
CA ARG A 130 -8.78 6.80 -5.82
C ARG A 130 -7.44 7.36 -5.34
N THR A 131 -7.12 7.14 -4.07
CA THR A 131 -5.83 7.55 -3.49
C THR A 131 -4.67 6.92 -4.24
N HIS A 132 -4.70 5.60 -4.46
CA HIS A 132 -3.70 4.91 -5.26
C HIS A 132 -3.56 5.50 -6.66
N LEU A 133 -4.67 5.80 -7.33
CA LEU A 133 -4.67 6.39 -8.68
C LEU A 133 -4.07 7.80 -8.72
N ALA A 134 -4.27 8.62 -7.68
CA ALA A 134 -3.63 9.93 -7.60
C ALA A 134 -2.10 9.79 -7.60
N PHE A 135 -1.55 8.89 -6.78
CA PHE A 135 -0.12 8.57 -6.81
C PHE A 135 0.33 7.97 -8.13
N LEU A 136 -0.43 7.03 -8.70
CA LEU A 136 -0.08 6.36 -9.95
C LEU A 136 -0.05 7.33 -11.15
N THR A 137 -0.99 8.27 -11.20
CA THR A 137 -1.08 9.26 -12.27
C THR A 137 0.08 10.25 -12.17
N ASP A 138 0.36 10.74 -10.97
CA ASP A 138 1.47 11.64 -10.69
C ASP A 138 2.82 10.98 -10.97
N ALA A 139 3.04 9.75 -10.53
CA ALA A 139 4.24 8.98 -10.80
C ALA A 139 4.50 8.82 -12.31
N ARG A 140 3.46 8.51 -13.08
CA ARG A 140 3.56 8.41 -14.54
C ARG A 140 3.94 9.73 -15.20
N ALA A 141 3.38 10.84 -14.73
CA ALA A 141 3.71 12.18 -15.23
C ALA A 141 5.16 12.57 -14.92
N ARG A 142 5.69 12.10 -13.80
CA ARG A 142 7.08 12.37 -13.36
C ARG A 142 8.10 11.37 -13.87
N GLY A 143 7.65 10.26 -14.45
CA GLY A 143 8.53 9.16 -14.84
C GLY A 143 9.08 8.34 -13.68
N ASP A 144 8.41 8.39 -12.52
CA ASP A 144 8.78 7.62 -11.33
C ASP A 144 8.36 6.14 -11.45
N GLU A 145 9.05 5.26 -10.72
CA GLU A 145 8.75 3.83 -10.69
C GLU A 145 7.67 3.57 -9.64
N TYR A 146 6.44 3.53 -10.09
CA TYR A 146 5.29 3.19 -9.27
C TYR A 146 4.21 2.58 -10.15
N GLY A 147 3.89 1.33 -9.89
CA GLY A 147 2.95 0.53 -10.68
C GLY A 147 1.64 0.23 -9.96
N PRO A 148 0.66 -0.31 -10.68
CA PRO A 148 -0.63 -0.67 -10.09
C PRO A 148 -0.58 -1.72 -8.99
N LEU A 149 0.52 -2.50 -8.88
CA LEU A 149 0.71 -3.53 -7.85
C LEU A 149 1.61 -3.07 -6.69
N ASP A 150 2.13 -1.84 -6.71
CA ASP A 150 2.97 -1.27 -5.64
C ASP A 150 2.16 -0.70 -4.46
N TRP A 151 0.88 -0.99 -4.43
CA TRP A 151 -0.08 -0.65 -3.39
C TRP A 151 -0.65 -1.92 -2.77
N VAL A 152 -0.23 -2.24 -1.54
CA VAL A 152 -0.65 -3.45 -0.81
C VAL A 152 -1.76 -3.09 0.18
N PRO A 153 -3.02 -3.42 -0.06
CA PRO A 153 -4.12 -3.05 0.84
C PRO A 153 -4.17 -3.91 2.11
N GLU A 154 -4.71 -3.35 3.18
CA GLU A 154 -5.07 -4.02 4.44
C GLU A 154 -3.91 -4.80 5.10
N VAL A 155 -2.76 -4.15 5.26
CA VAL A 155 -1.58 -4.77 5.89
C VAL A 155 -1.72 -4.75 7.40
N ALA A 156 -1.79 -5.94 8.02
CA ALA A 156 -1.97 -6.13 9.44
C ALA A 156 -0.66 -6.47 10.16
N HIS A 157 -0.39 -5.76 11.26
CA HIS A 157 0.71 -6.02 12.18
C HIS A 157 0.16 -6.38 13.56
N ARG A 158 0.58 -7.50 14.12
CA ARG A 158 0.18 -7.91 15.46
C ARG A 158 0.94 -7.11 16.52
N LEU A 159 0.23 -6.63 17.50
CA LEU A 159 0.73 -5.86 18.65
C LEU A 159 0.22 -6.50 19.97
N PRO A 160 0.50 -7.78 20.21
CA PRO A 160 0.10 -8.40 21.45
C PRO A 160 0.76 -7.64 22.62
N ASP A 161 0.09 -7.57 23.76
CA ASP A 161 0.60 -7.00 25.02
C ASP A 161 0.75 -5.46 25.06
N THR A 162 0.14 -4.71 24.15
CA THR A 162 0.23 -3.24 24.18
C THR A 162 -0.89 -2.54 24.95
N GLY A 163 -1.80 -3.30 25.58
CA GLY A 163 -2.94 -2.74 26.32
C GLY A 163 -3.95 -1.98 25.46
N GLY A 164 -3.97 -2.25 24.16
CA GLY A 164 -4.85 -1.64 23.17
C GLY A 164 -5.36 -2.66 22.16
N GLU A 165 -5.60 -2.22 20.93
CA GLU A 165 -5.95 -3.16 19.85
C GLU A 165 -4.78 -4.12 19.59
N ASP A 166 -5.05 -5.43 19.56
CA ASP A 166 -4.04 -6.49 19.37
C ASP A 166 -3.36 -6.45 17.99
N LYS A 167 -3.79 -5.55 17.11
CA LYS A 167 -3.26 -5.40 15.77
C LYS A 167 -3.41 -3.97 15.23
N LEU A 168 -2.41 -3.51 14.50
CA LEU A 168 -2.49 -2.35 13.63
C LEU A 168 -2.77 -2.83 12.20
N ILE A 169 -3.82 -2.31 11.57
CA ILE A 169 -4.15 -2.61 10.17
C ILE A 169 -4.03 -1.30 9.40
N ALA A 170 -3.00 -1.15 8.57
CA ALA A 170 -2.90 -0.05 7.62
C ALA A 170 -3.91 -0.26 6.48
N ASP A 171 -4.57 0.80 6.01
CA ASP A 171 -5.43 0.70 4.83
C ASP A 171 -4.63 0.28 3.60
N ALA A 172 -3.37 0.75 3.49
CA ALA A 172 -2.41 0.22 2.54
C ALA A 172 -0.95 0.44 2.96
N VAL A 173 -0.06 -0.32 2.33
CA VAL A 173 1.37 -0.04 2.26
C VAL A 173 1.73 0.28 0.81
N MET A 174 2.32 1.44 0.60
CA MET A 174 2.77 1.90 -0.70
C MET A 174 4.29 1.69 -0.84
N HIS A 175 4.72 1.19 -2.01
CA HIS A 175 6.11 1.09 -2.41
C HIS A 175 6.34 2.03 -3.59
N TYR A 176 7.23 3.01 -3.45
CA TYR A 176 7.43 4.05 -4.46
C TYR A 176 8.91 4.31 -4.66
N THR A 177 9.33 4.48 -5.91
CA THR A 177 10.71 4.83 -6.23
C THR A 177 10.72 6.06 -7.15
N THR A 178 11.32 7.15 -6.68
CA THR A 178 11.52 8.34 -7.51
C THR A 178 12.56 8.09 -8.59
N SER A 179 12.44 8.77 -9.72
CA SER A 179 13.37 8.63 -10.86
C SER A 179 14.64 9.44 -10.67
N SER A 180 14.53 10.67 -10.16
CA SER A 180 15.65 11.59 -10.00
C SER A 180 15.51 12.49 -8.77
N PRO A 181 16.33 12.31 -7.72
CA PRO A 181 17.24 11.18 -7.51
C PRO A 181 16.46 9.87 -7.30
N ARG A 182 17.06 8.74 -7.62
CA ARG A 182 16.43 7.42 -7.44
C ARG A 182 16.42 7.03 -5.97
N LEU A 183 15.31 7.26 -5.30
CA LEU A 183 15.11 6.98 -3.88
C LEU A 183 13.89 6.07 -3.69
N GLN A 184 14.04 5.06 -2.83
CA GLN A 184 12.95 4.16 -2.47
C GLN A 184 12.23 4.64 -1.23
N TYR A 185 10.92 4.77 -1.35
CA TYR A 185 10.03 5.14 -0.27
C TYR A 185 9.05 4.02 0.04
N ARG A 186 8.69 3.89 1.31
CA ARG A 186 7.55 3.11 1.76
C ARG A 186 6.67 3.99 2.63
N ALA A 187 5.36 3.84 2.47
CA ALA A 187 4.41 4.57 3.30
C ALA A 187 3.27 3.65 3.75
N PHE A 188 2.93 3.73 5.02
CA PHE A 188 1.59 3.37 5.50
C PHE A 188 0.63 4.45 5.07
N VAL A 189 -0.46 4.07 4.48
CA VAL A 189 -1.49 4.99 4.02
C VAL A 189 -2.78 4.69 4.76
N GLU A 190 -3.40 5.75 5.28
CA GLU A 190 -4.70 5.73 5.95
C GLU A 190 -5.66 6.64 5.17
N VAL A 191 -6.82 6.11 4.80
CA VAL A 191 -7.82 6.84 4.02
C VAL A 191 -9.08 7.06 4.87
N ASP A 192 -9.30 8.28 5.32
CA ASP A 192 -10.52 8.64 6.05
C ASP A 192 -11.52 9.38 5.16
N ARG A 193 -12.72 8.86 5.07
CA ARG A 193 -13.84 9.44 4.35
C ARG A 193 -14.68 10.39 5.22
N ALA A 194 -14.05 11.07 6.18
CA ALA A 194 -14.72 11.88 7.20
C ALA A 194 -15.79 11.10 8.02
N THR A 195 -15.63 9.79 8.12
CA THR A 195 -16.54 8.91 8.87
C THR A 195 -16.03 8.56 10.26
N MET A 196 -14.73 8.70 10.50
CA MET A 196 -14.15 8.54 11.85
C MET A 196 -14.22 9.86 12.61
N SER A 197 -14.25 9.82 13.95
CA SER A 197 -14.02 11.02 14.75
C SER A 197 -12.53 11.40 14.78
N SER A 198 -12.22 12.66 15.12
CA SER A 198 -10.82 13.13 15.23
C SER A 198 -10.04 12.32 16.27
N GLU A 199 -10.71 11.86 17.36
CA GLU A 199 -10.08 11.00 18.37
C GLU A 199 -9.72 9.61 17.82
N ARG A 200 -10.49 9.06 16.89
CA ARG A 200 -10.16 7.78 16.25
C ARG A 200 -8.96 7.92 15.33
N LEU A 201 -8.86 9.03 14.59
CA LEU A 201 -7.68 9.34 13.79
C LEU A 201 -6.44 9.49 14.66
N ALA A 202 -6.54 10.24 15.78
CA ALA A 202 -5.45 10.40 16.73
C ALA A 202 -5.03 9.06 17.35
N ARG A 203 -5.98 8.20 17.76
CA ARG A 203 -5.68 6.84 18.24
C ARG A 203 -4.97 6.00 17.18
N LYS A 204 -5.32 6.15 15.91
CA LYS A 204 -4.66 5.43 14.82
C LYS A 204 -3.19 5.85 14.71
N LEU A 205 -2.88 7.15 14.77
CA LEU A 205 -1.50 7.65 14.78
C LEU A 205 -0.74 7.15 16.02
N ILE A 206 -1.36 7.15 17.19
CA ILE A 206 -0.77 6.58 18.41
C ILE A 206 -0.48 5.08 18.25
N SER A 207 -1.33 4.34 17.54
CA SER A 207 -1.09 2.91 17.27
C SER A 207 0.15 2.71 16.37
N TYR A 208 0.41 3.59 15.40
CA TYR A 208 1.66 3.59 14.65
C TYR A 208 2.87 3.88 15.54
N ALA A 209 2.75 4.84 16.47
CA ALA A 209 3.82 5.16 17.41
C ALA A 209 4.11 3.97 18.35
N ARG A 210 3.10 3.26 18.81
CA ARG A 210 3.27 2.01 19.57
C ARG A 210 3.94 0.93 18.74
N PHE A 211 3.53 0.75 17.49
CA PHE A 211 4.16 -0.25 16.60
C PHE A 211 5.63 0.06 16.33
N HIS A 212 5.99 1.33 16.17
CA HIS A 212 7.37 1.76 15.99
C HIS A 212 8.26 1.37 17.18
N ASP A 213 7.75 1.47 18.40
CA ASP A 213 8.50 1.17 19.62
C ASP A 213 8.30 -0.26 20.13
N TYR A 214 7.46 -1.06 19.46
CA TYR A 214 7.11 -2.39 19.95
C TYR A 214 8.24 -3.40 19.79
N VAL A 215 8.66 -3.94 20.92
CA VAL A 215 9.60 -5.07 21.03
C VAL A 215 8.82 -6.32 21.43
N PRO A 216 8.74 -7.36 20.58
CA PRO A 216 8.08 -8.61 20.94
C PRO A 216 8.75 -9.24 22.15
N GLN A 217 7.96 -9.64 23.16
CA GLN A 217 8.50 -10.35 24.32
C GLN A 217 9.02 -11.71 23.89
N GLN A 218 10.30 -11.98 24.19
CA GLN A 218 10.89 -13.32 24.05
C GLN A 218 10.98 -13.95 25.43
N PRO A 219 10.29 -15.07 25.68
CA PRO A 219 10.41 -15.77 26.96
C PRO A 219 11.87 -16.15 27.23
N GLY A 220 12.42 -15.72 28.34
CA GLY A 220 13.73 -16.17 28.86
C GLY A 220 14.96 -15.40 28.38
N ARG A 221 14.87 -14.34 27.56
CA ARG A 221 16.03 -13.57 27.11
C ARG A 221 16.04 -12.16 27.72
N ARG A 222 17.00 -11.91 28.63
CA ARG A 222 17.38 -10.55 29.06
C ARG A 222 18.44 -10.02 28.10
N GLY A 223 18.05 -9.13 27.18
CA GLY A 223 18.99 -8.51 26.24
C GLY A 223 19.42 -7.10 26.68
N THR A 224 20.52 -6.60 26.09
CA THR A 224 20.94 -5.20 26.23
C THR A 224 19.98 -4.26 25.48
N VAL A 225 20.09 -2.93 25.74
CA VAL A 225 19.29 -1.91 25.01
C VAL A 225 19.56 -1.97 23.49
N ALA A 226 20.80 -2.29 23.08
CA ALA A 226 21.17 -2.47 21.68
C ALA A 226 20.49 -3.72 21.06
N ASP A 227 20.42 -4.82 21.82
CA ASP A 227 19.72 -6.04 21.40
C ASP A 227 18.20 -5.78 21.25
N GLN A 228 17.63 -4.95 22.15
CA GLN A 228 16.19 -4.58 22.08
C GLN A 228 15.89 -3.72 20.83
N ALA A 229 16.75 -2.76 20.48
CA ALA A 229 16.58 -1.96 19.27
C ALA A 229 16.64 -2.81 17.98
N ALA A 230 17.51 -3.83 17.95
CA ALA A 230 17.60 -4.80 16.87
C ALA A 230 16.38 -5.75 16.79
N MET A 231 15.55 -5.80 17.85
CA MET A 231 14.42 -6.71 17.98
C MET A 231 13.07 -6.03 17.75
N LEU A 232 13.01 -4.77 17.35
CA LEU A 232 11.76 -4.09 17.02
C LEU A 232 10.95 -4.90 16.00
N ALA A 233 9.66 -5.09 16.27
CA ALA A 233 8.80 -5.98 15.48
C ALA A 233 8.76 -5.63 13.99
N TRP A 234 8.78 -4.35 13.68
CA TRP A 234 8.70 -3.85 12.31
C TRP A 234 9.96 -4.14 11.46
N HIS A 235 11.14 -4.35 12.05
CA HIS A 235 12.38 -4.73 11.33
C HIS A 235 12.23 -6.04 10.56
N ARG A 236 11.27 -6.91 10.95
CA ARG A 236 10.97 -8.16 10.24
C ARG A 236 10.32 -7.94 8.88
N PHE A 237 9.73 -6.76 8.67
CA PHE A 237 8.92 -6.44 7.49
C PHE A 237 9.52 -5.31 6.66
N TYR A 238 10.24 -4.39 7.31
CA TYR A 238 10.70 -3.15 6.70
C TYR A 238 12.16 -2.87 7.06
N PRO A 239 13.02 -2.50 6.09
CA PRO A 239 14.39 -2.08 6.37
C PRO A 239 14.46 -0.71 7.07
N ARG A 240 13.42 0.13 6.85
CA ARG A 240 13.16 1.40 7.54
C ARG A 240 11.66 1.48 7.82
N PHE A 241 11.29 2.09 8.95
CA PHE A 241 9.88 2.30 9.25
C PHE A 241 9.24 3.16 8.16
N PRO A 242 8.10 2.71 7.55
CA PRO A 242 7.41 3.47 6.52
C PRO A 242 6.94 4.83 7.02
N ARG A 243 6.90 5.84 6.15
CA ARG A 243 6.19 7.10 6.40
C ARG A 243 4.75 6.81 6.79
N VAL A 244 4.08 7.71 7.51
CA VAL A 244 2.66 7.55 7.83
C VAL A 244 1.90 8.70 7.19
N LEU A 245 1.04 8.37 6.24
CA LEU A 245 0.31 9.32 5.40
C LEU A 245 -1.20 9.15 5.62
N PHE A 246 -1.86 10.22 6.08
CA PHE A 246 -3.30 10.29 6.22
C PHE A 246 -3.91 11.03 5.04
N ILE A 247 -4.89 10.44 4.36
CA ILE A 247 -5.60 11.05 3.26
C ILE A 247 -7.08 11.16 3.63
N LEU A 248 -7.57 12.40 3.67
CA LEU A 248 -8.93 12.70 4.05
C LEU A 248 -9.76 13.07 2.83
N THR A 249 -11.03 12.65 2.79
CA THR A 249 -11.95 12.92 1.66
C THR A 249 -13.41 12.92 2.09
N ASN A 250 -14.31 13.22 1.17
CA ASN A 250 -15.76 13.09 1.32
C ASN A 250 -16.40 14.10 2.29
N ALA A 251 -15.78 15.27 2.44
CA ALA A 251 -16.35 16.42 3.13
C ALA A 251 -15.88 17.72 2.45
N SER A 252 -16.35 18.88 2.92
CA SER A 252 -15.84 20.16 2.41
C SER A 252 -14.36 20.35 2.74
N THR A 253 -13.62 21.08 1.91
CA THR A 253 -12.20 21.39 2.14
C THR A 253 -11.97 22.00 3.52
N THR A 254 -12.83 22.90 3.95
CA THR A 254 -12.76 23.50 5.31
C THR A 254 -12.90 22.44 6.40
N THR A 255 -13.87 21.53 6.28
CA THR A 255 -14.05 20.45 7.25
C THR A 255 -12.83 19.53 7.29
N LEU A 256 -12.28 19.17 6.13
CA LEU A 256 -11.11 18.29 6.04
C LEU A 256 -9.86 18.98 6.61
N SER A 257 -9.68 20.28 6.36
CA SER A 257 -8.57 21.06 6.95
C SER A 257 -8.66 21.10 8.47
N HIS A 258 -9.84 21.38 9.05
CA HIS A 258 -10.03 21.34 10.50
C HIS A 258 -9.73 19.97 11.09
N ARG A 259 -10.10 18.88 10.42
CA ARG A 259 -9.79 17.53 10.87
C ARG A 259 -8.28 17.22 10.89
N ILE A 260 -7.53 17.77 9.94
CA ILE A 260 -6.06 17.68 9.93
C ILE A 260 -5.49 18.47 11.11
N GLU A 261 -6.01 19.67 11.37
CA GLU A 261 -5.61 20.49 12.52
C GLU A 261 -5.93 19.80 13.86
N ASP A 262 -7.13 19.21 14.00
CA ASP A 262 -7.50 18.41 15.15
C ASP A 262 -6.53 17.24 15.38
N LEU A 263 -6.20 16.48 14.32
CA LEU A 263 -5.25 15.39 14.40
C LEU A 263 -3.89 15.86 14.92
N ARG A 264 -3.39 17.00 14.41
CA ARG A 264 -2.15 17.61 14.89
C ARG A 264 -2.25 18.02 16.36
N ALA A 265 -3.32 18.74 16.73
CA ALA A 265 -3.52 19.25 18.09
C ALA A 265 -3.63 18.09 19.10
N MET A 266 -4.41 17.05 18.80
CA MET A 266 -4.61 15.88 19.67
C MET A 266 -3.34 15.04 19.86
N THR A 267 -2.41 15.08 18.93
CA THR A 267 -1.20 14.26 18.97
C THR A 267 0.05 15.04 19.36
N ALA A 268 0.02 16.37 19.34
CA ALA A 268 1.17 17.25 19.60
C ALA A 268 1.82 16.99 20.98
N GLY A 269 1.01 16.77 22.02
CA GLY A 269 1.49 16.50 23.38
C GLY A 269 1.74 15.01 23.69
N HIS A 270 1.51 14.11 22.75
CA HIS A 270 1.61 12.68 23.02
C HIS A 270 3.07 12.18 22.85
N HIS A 271 3.70 11.77 23.96
CA HIS A 271 5.12 11.44 24.02
C HIS A 271 5.55 10.35 23.00
N LEU A 272 4.72 9.32 22.72
CA LEU A 272 5.04 8.30 21.73
C LEU A 272 5.01 8.88 20.31
N VAL A 273 4.06 9.77 20.01
CA VAL A 273 3.95 10.41 18.70
C VAL A 273 5.14 11.37 18.49
N ALA A 274 5.53 12.14 19.50
CA ALA A 274 6.71 12.99 19.44
C ALA A 274 7.99 12.17 19.14
N ARG A 275 8.15 11.02 19.79
CA ARG A 275 9.29 10.11 19.51
C ARG A 275 9.24 9.53 18.10
N LEU A 276 8.06 9.13 17.62
CA LEU A 276 7.88 8.67 16.24
C LEU A 276 8.24 9.76 15.25
N ALA A 277 7.71 10.96 15.44
CA ALA A 277 7.88 12.11 14.55
C ALA A 277 9.34 12.58 14.38
N ASN A 278 10.19 12.33 15.38
CA ASN A 278 11.63 12.59 15.29
C ASN A 278 12.38 11.63 14.35
N LYS A 279 11.74 10.54 13.91
CA LYS A 279 12.39 9.47 13.12
C LYS A 279 11.63 9.12 11.85
N VAL A 280 10.33 9.39 11.83
CA VAL A 280 9.41 8.96 10.78
C VAL A 280 8.63 10.16 10.28
N PRO A 281 8.66 10.43 8.98
CA PRO A 281 7.83 11.46 8.38
C PRO A 281 6.33 11.14 8.52
N LEU A 282 5.58 12.13 9.01
CA LEU A 282 4.15 12.06 9.26
C LEU A 282 3.45 13.17 8.49
N GLY A 283 2.48 12.85 7.66
CA GLY A 283 1.77 13.87 6.87
C GLY A 283 0.30 13.57 6.68
N ALA A 284 -0.47 14.60 6.41
CA ALA A 284 -1.87 14.49 6.01
C ALA A 284 -2.17 15.39 4.81
N ALA A 285 -3.07 14.93 3.95
CA ALA A 285 -3.52 15.67 2.79
C ALA A 285 -5.01 15.40 2.49
N VAL A 286 -5.60 16.26 1.69
CA VAL A 286 -6.95 16.08 1.14
C VAL A 286 -6.83 15.36 -0.18
N LEU A 287 -7.63 14.30 -0.39
CA LEU A 287 -7.56 13.48 -1.61
C LEU A 287 -7.84 14.31 -2.87
N GLU A 288 -8.78 15.22 -2.79
CA GLU A 288 -9.14 16.11 -3.89
C GLU A 288 -7.95 17.00 -4.32
N ASP A 289 -7.14 17.48 -3.36
CA ASP A 289 -5.91 18.24 -3.65
C ASP A 289 -4.86 17.34 -4.37
N LEU A 290 -4.74 16.06 -3.97
CA LEU A 290 -3.86 15.11 -4.64
C LEU A 290 -4.30 14.82 -6.09
N GLU A 291 -5.62 14.74 -6.31
CA GLU A 291 -6.16 14.49 -7.65
C GLU A 291 -6.00 15.71 -8.57
N GLU A 292 -6.11 16.92 -8.05
CA GLU A 292 -6.01 18.16 -8.80
C GLU A 292 -4.56 18.58 -9.08
N HIS A 293 -3.68 18.48 -8.10
CA HIS A 293 -2.33 19.05 -8.18
C HIS A 293 -1.24 17.97 -8.34
N GLY A 294 -1.58 16.69 -8.13
CA GLY A 294 -0.64 15.58 -8.08
C GLY A 294 -0.22 15.23 -6.65
N ALA A 295 0.04 13.94 -6.42
CA ALA A 295 0.37 13.44 -5.09
C ALA A 295 1.73 13.97 -4.56
N SER A 296 2.67 14.32 -5.45
CA SER A 296 3.98 14.87 -5.10
C SER A 296 4.01 16.40 -5.07
N ALA A 297 2.87 17.07 -5.25
CA ALA A 297 2.77 18.52 -5.08
C ALA A 297 2.88 18.92 -3.60
N PRO A 298 3.15 20.23 -3.29
CA PRO A 298 3.22 20.71 -1.91
C PRO A 298 1.81 20.87 -1.29
N VAL A 299 1.08 19.77 -1.21
CA VAL A 299 -0.30 19.69 -0.67
C VAL A 299 -0.36 18.97 0.67
N TRP A 300 0.76 18.46 1.17
CA TRP A 300 0.83 17.71 2.41
C TRP A 300 1.11 18.61 3.60
N THR A 301 0.27 18.51 4.61
CA THR A 301 0.47 19.16 5.91
C THR A 301 1.28 18.22 6.81
N PRO A 302 2.49 18.61 7.27
CA PRO A 302 3.24 17.86 8.25
C PRO A 302 2.44 17.71 9.55
N LEU A 303 2.38 16.51 10.12
CA LEU A 303 1.67 16.26 11.39
C LEU A 303 2.54 16.57 12.62
N SER A 304 3.80 16.91 12.42
CA SER A 304 4.74 17.28 13.49
C SER A 304 5.52 18.53 13.09
N GLY A 305 5.88 19.33 14.09
CA GLY A 305 6.65 20.57 13.88
C GLY A 305 5.84 21.71 13.26
N PRO A 306 6.42 22.90 13.16
CA PRO A 306 5.89 24.00 12.35
C PRO A 306 6.18 23.64 10.88
N GLY A 307 5.22 23.81 10.00
CA GLY A 307 5.52 23.58 8.59
C GLY A 307 4.41 24.03 7.68
N ASP A 308 4.82 24.71 6.64
CA ASP A 308 4.01 24.95 5.46
C ASP A 308 3.74 23.62 4.75
N ARG A 309 2.78 23.60 3.86
CA ARG A 309 2.52 22.45 3.01
C ARG A 309 3.77 22.13 2.18
N CYS A 310 4.11 20.85 2.07
CA CYS A 310 5.27 20.36 1.33
C CYS A 310 4.92 19.14 0.48
N ALA A 311 5.85 18.62 -0.30
CA ALA A 311 5.69 17.34 -0.96
C ALA A 311 5.77 16.19 0.07
N TRP A 312 5.07 15.08 -0.18
CA TRP A 312 5.12 13.93 0.75
C TRP A 312 6.52 13.33 0.90
N THR A 313 7.39 13.55 -0.09
CA THR A 313 8.79 13.12 -0.05
C THR A 313 9.68 14.01 0.80
N GLU A 314 9.23 15.22 1.13
CA GLU A 314 9.94 16.25 1.91
C GLU A 314 9.50 16.33 3.38
N LEU A 315 8.47 15.57 3.76
CA LEU A 315 7.99 15.46 5.13
C LEU A 315 9.11 15.12 6.13
#